data_8f3f16c48f7275c2919af3074065ea8f
#
_entry.id   8f3f16c48f7275c2919af3074065ea8f
#
_cell.length_a   1.000
_cell.length_b   1.000
_cell.length_c   1.000
_cell.angle_alpha   90.00
_cell.angle_beta   90.00
_cell.angle_gamma   90.00
#
_symmetry.space_group_name_H-M   'P 1'
#
loop_
_entity.id
_entity.type
_entity.pdbx_description
1 polymer ?
#
loop_
_entity_poly.entity_id
_entity_poly.type
_entity_poly.pdbx_seq_one_letter_code
_entity_poly.pdbx_strand_id
1 'polypeptide(L)'
;MPDNLTSTTTSSLSRRELLKLSPLLVLGAFTIPRVREPLLTAGVGFTDWASAKWFRRNHLAPTFADSELTPLDKFYVNTYDLDDPGVDLEMWTLTVSGDVKRPGRYTLAQIRSLPKLTQNTQHICVEGWDVISRFGGTRISDFLQYVGANPAAKFLYVECADDYYESLDMASALHPQSLLCYEMYDQPLTREHGAPLRLRVPTKIGYKQAKYLTSLRVTDVVPKTGYWEDQGYPAYYGL
;
A
#
# COMPACT_ATOMS: atom_id res chain seq x y z
N MET A 1 -10.63 -75.58 22.22
CA MET A 1 -9.80 -74.39 21.96
C MET A 1 -10.71 -73.29 21.58
N PRO A 2 -10.89 -72.19 22.35
CA PRO A 2 -11.70 -71.07 21.95
C PRO A 2 -10.81 -69.98 21.40
N ASP A 3 -11.21 -69.41 20.22
CA ASP A 3 -10.60 -68.33 19.54
C ASP A 3 -10.73 -67.02 20.29
N ASN A 4 -9.59 -66.40 20.57
CA ASN A 4 -9.50 -65.06 21.19
C ASN A 4 -9.58 -64.00 20.08
N LEU A 5 -10.78 -63.46 19.82
CA LEU A 5 -10.96 -62.24 19.00
C LEU A 5 -10.65 -61.02 19.87
N THR A 6 -9.50 -60.42 19.64
CA THR A 6 -9.12 -59.13 20.18
C THR A 6 -9.97 -58.04 19.53
N SER A 7 -10.93 -57.48 20.27
CA SER A 7 -11.71 -56.32 19.88
C SER A 7 -10.81 -55.07 19.98
N THR A 8 -10.45 -54.49 18.84
CA THR A 8 -9.85 -53.18 18.76
C THR A 8 -10.91 -52.12 19.06
N THR A 9 -10.89 -51.61 20.28
CA THR A 9 -11.72 -50.48 20.70
C THR A 9 -11.18 -49.21 20.02
N THR A 10 -11.84 -48.74 18.97
CA THR A 10 -11.63 -47.40 18.43
C THR A 10 -12.21 -46.39 19.40
N SER A 11 -11.38 -45.75 20.21
CA SER A 11 -11.80 -44.66 21.10
C SER A 11 -12.14 -43.42 20.21
N SER A 12 -13.42 -43.13 20.10
CA SER A 12 -13.87 -41.88 19.49
C SER A 12 -13.59 -40.72 20.44
N LEU A 13 -12.76 -39.76 19.99
CA LEU A 13 -12.47 -38.54 20.72
C LEU A 13 -13.77 -37.76 20.95
N SER A 14 -14.05 -37.38 22.20
CA SER A 14 -15.18 -36.53 22.53
C SER A 14 -15.04 -35.14 21.98
N ARG A 15 -16.15 -34.42 21.72
CA ARG A 15 -16.13 -33.00 21.25
C ARG A 15 -15.29 -32.10 22.16
N ARG A 16 -15.24 -32.40 23.46
CA ARG A 16 -14.47 -31.64 24.46
C ARG A 16 -12.97 -31.91 24.35
N GLU A 17 -12.56 -33.11 23.97
CA GLU A 17 -11.16 -33.48 23.72
C GLU A 17 -10.66 -32.88 22.39
N LEU A 18 -11.50 -32.86 21.35
CA LEU A 18 -11.21 -32.18 20.08
C LEU A 18 -10.99 -30.67 20.27
N LEU A 19 -11.80 -30.00 21.12
CA LEU A 19 -11.62 -28.58 21.43
C LEU A 19 -10.34 -28.31 22.24
N LYS A 20 -9.89 -29.23 23.07
CA LYS A 20 -8.61 -29.10 23.81
C LYS A 20 -7.40 -29.33 22.91
N LEU A 21 -7.53 -30.15 21.88
CA LEU A 21 -6.46 -30.43 20.91
C LEU A 21 -6.40 -29.41 19.78
N SER A 22 -7.46 -28.59 19.58
CA SER A 22 -7.54 -27.63 18.49
C SER A 22 -6.38 -26.62 18.43
N PRO A 23 -5.88 -26.03 19.54
CA PRO A 23 -4.72 -25.14 19.48
C PRO A 23 -3.43 -25.86 19.05
N LEU A 24 -3.23 -27.11 19.48
CA LEU A 24 -2.07 -27.92 19.10
C LEU A 24 -2.14 -28.38 17.64
N LEU A 25 -3.32 -28.68 17.13
CA LEU A 25 -3.54 -29.00 15.72
C LEU A 25 -3.29 -27.80 14.81
N VAL A 26 -3.74 -26.60 15.22
CA VAL A 26 -3.46 -25.35 14.51
C VAL A 26 -1.95 -25.06 14.52
N LEU A 27 -1.28 -25.12 15.67
CA LEU A 27 0.16 -24.94 15.78
C LEU A 27 0.92 -25.99 14.95
N GLY A 28 0.51 -27.26 14.98
CA GLY A 28 1.11 -28.32 14.18
C GLY A 28 0.91 -28.12 12.67
N ALA A 29 -0.24 -27.58 12.25
CA ALA A 29 -0.50 -27.26 10.84
C ALA A 29 0.45 -26.18 10.29
N PHE A 30 0.87 -25.20 11.12
CA PHE A 30 1.83 -24.18 10.73
C PHE A 30 3.27 -24.71 10.53
N THR A 31 3.60 -25.91 11.02
CA THR A 31 4.91 -26.53 10.79
C THR A 31 5.01 -27.26 9.44
N ILE A 32 3.88 -27.50 8.77
CA ILE A 32 3.80 -28.21 7.50
C ILE A 32 3.68 -27.16 6.38
N PRO A 33 4.73 -26.95 5.51
CA PRO A 33 4.71 -25.91 4.48
C PRO A 33 3.49 -25.98 3.55
N ARG A 34 3.09 -27.20 3.14
CA ARG A 34 1.94 -27.43 2.25
C ARG A 34 0.58 -27.01 2.87
N VAL A 35 0.51 -26.90 4.18
CA VAL A 35 -0.71 -26.46 4.92
C VAL A 35 -0.58 -24.99 5.31
N ARG A 36 0.61 -24.55 5.68
CA ARG A 36 0.91 -23.18 6.09
C ARG A 36 0.64 -22.16 4.98
N GLU A 37 1.17 -22.42 3.78
CA GLU A 37 1.05 -21.45 2.68
C GLU A 37 -0.42 -21.15 2.27
N PRO A 38 -1.30 -22.15 2.06
CA PRO A 38 -2.71 -21.89 1.80
C PRO A 38 -3.43 -21.17 2.94
N LEU A 39 -3.08 -21.48 4.21
CA LEU A 39 -3.69 -20.82 5.38
C LEU A 39 -3.27 -19.35 5.48
N LEU A 40 -1.99 -19.04 5.24
CA LEU A 40 -1.50 -17.67 5.21
C LEU A 40 -2.16 -16.88 4.08
N THR A 41 -2.21 -17.45 2.87
CA THR A 41 -2.86 -16.81 1.71
C THR A 41 -4.35 -16.55 1.98
N ALA A 42 -5.06 -17.50 2.57
CA ALA A 42 -6.46 -17.31 2.96
C ALA A 42 -6.62 -16.24 4.05
N GLY A 43 -5.70 -16.18 5.01
CA GLY A 43 -5.65 -15.17 6.06
C GLY A 43 -5.44 -13.77 5.49
N VAL A 44 -4.49 -13.60 4.58
CA VAL A 44 -4.24 -12.33 3.88
C VAL A 44 -5.47 -11.92 3.09
N GLY A 45 -6.06 -12.82 2.29
CA GLY A 45 -7.28 -12.53 1.51
C GLY A 45 -8.47 -12.12 2.39
N PHE A 46 -8.64 -12.76 3.56
CA PHE A 46 -9.67 -12.35 4.52
C PHE A 46 -9.38 -10.97 5.12
N THR A 47 -8.15 -10.68 5.47
CA THR A 47 -7.74 -9.37 6.00
C THR A 47 -7.98 -8.27 4.97
N ASP A 48 -7.60 -8.49 3.71
CA ASP A 48 -7.83 -7.55 2.63
C ASP A 48 -9.32 -7.29 2.39
N TRP A 49 -10.13 -8.36 2.34
CA TRP A 49 -11.58 -8.23 2.22
C TRP A 49 -12.21 -7.45 3.38
N ALA A 50 -11.83 -7.76 4.61
CA ALA A 50 -12.33 -7.10 5.80
C ALA A 50 -11.92 -5.61 5.80
N SER A 51 -10.65 -5.32 5.55
CA SER A 51 -10.13 -3.96 5.48
C SER A 51 -10.82 -3.14 4.40
N ALA A 52 -11.00 -3.68 3.20
CA ALA A 52 -11.71 -3.02 2.10
C ALA A 52 -13.17 -2.71 2.45
N LYS A 53 -13.85 -3.64 3.15
CA LYS A 53 -15.24 -3.47 3.55
C LYS A 53 -15.44 -2.43 4.65
N TRP A 54 -14.49 -2.33 5.59
CA TRP A 54 -14.55 -1.39 6.70
C TRP A 54 -13.83 -0.07 6.44
N PHE A 55 -13.11 0.07 5.33
CA PHE A 55 -12.51 1.33 4.94
C PHE A 55 -13.59 2.42 4.77
N ARG A 56 -13.44 3.47 5.53
CA ARG A 56 -14.33 4.63 5.45
C ARG A 56 -13.60 5.76 4.74
N ARG A 57 -14.03 6.08 3.52
CA ARG A 57 -13.43 7.16 2.69
C ARG A 57 -13.31 8.51 3.42
N ASN A 58 -14.18 8.78 4.38
CA ASN A 58 -14.20 10.02 5.14
C ASN A 58 -13.46 9.95 6.48
N HIS A 59 -12.88 8.80 6.84
CA HIS A 59 -12.08 8.68 8.05
C HIS A 59 -10.67 9.19 7.76
N LEU A 60 -10.36 10.38 8.26
CA LEU A 60 -9.06 11.01 8.07
C LEU A 60 -8.00 10.31 8.93
N ALA A 61 -6.81 10.13 8.37
CA ALA A 61 -5.64 9.80 9.16
C ALA A 61 -5.33 10.97 10.11
N PRO A 62 -4.81 10.71 11.31
CA PRO A 62 -4.44 11.74 12.27
C PRO A 62 -3.49 12.77 11.64
N THR A 63 -3.68 14.03 12.02
CA THR A 63 -2.76 15.13 11.70
C THR A 63 -2.14 15.66 12.97
N PHE A 64 -0.94 16.21 12.86
CA PHE A 64 -0.07 16.55 13.98
C PHE A 64 0.35 18.02 13.93
N ALA A 65 0.69 18.59 15.07
CA ALA A 65 1.23 19.93 15.15
C ALA A 65 2.67 19.99 14.60
N ASP A 66 3.13 21.19 14.24
CA ASP A 66 4.50 21.39 13.74
C ASP A 66 5.57 21.01 14.76
N SER A 67 5.27 21.14 16.06
CA SER A 67 6.14 20.75 17.14
C SER A 67 6.33 19.24 17.30
N GLU A 68 5.49 18.43 16.67
CA GLU A 68 5.53 16.96 16.70
C GLU A 68 6.29 16.38 15.50
N LEU A 69 6.71 17.23 14.56
CA LEU A 69 7.42 16.77 13.38
C LEU A 69 8.75 16.11 13.76
N THR A 70 8.98 14.93 13.25
CA THR A 70 10.29 14.28 13.30
C THR A 70 11.28 15.11 12.48
N PRO A 71 12.45 15.49 13.00
CA PRO A 71 13.47 16.20 12.21
C PRO A 71 13.83 15.43 10.93
N LEU A 72 14.06 16.15 9.82
CA LEU A 72 14.32 15.55 8.51
C LEU A 72 15.52 14.59 8.52
N ASP A 73 16.56 14.91 9.28
CA ASP A 73 17.75 14.07 9.45
C ASP A 73 17.50 12.77 10.24
N LYS A 74 16.32 12.66 10.86
CA LYS A 74 15.84 11.45 11.54
C LYS A 74 14.83 10.65 10.69
N PHE A 75 14.43 11.18 9.56
CA PHE A 75 13.56 10.44 8.65
C PHE A 75 14.36 9.38 7.92
N TYR A 76 14.09 8.11 8.22
CA TYR A 76 14.78 6.99 7.60
C TYR A 76 14.50 6.93 6.09
N VAL A 77 15.56 6.85 5.29
CA VAL A 77 15.46 6.66 3.84
C VAL A 77 15.53 5.17 3.55
N ASN A 78 14.39 4.58 3.18
CA ASN A 78 14.36 3.19 2.75
C ASN A 78 14.57 3.13 1.23
N THR A 79 15.64 2.50 0.79
CA THR A 79 16.02 2.38 -0.63
C THR A 79 16.05 0.93 -1.12
N TYR A 80 15.93 -0.06 -0.24
CA TYR A 80 16.04 -1.49 -0.58
C TYR A 80 17.29 -1.83 -1.38
N ASP A 81 18.42 -1.22 -1.02
CA ASP A 81 19.69 -1.31 -1.76
C ASP A 81 19.58 -0.89 -3.25
N LEU A 82 18.48 -0.27 -3.64
CA LEU A 82 18.37 0.37 -4.95
C LEU A 82 19.02 1.75 -4.88
N ASP A 83 19.98 1.98 -5.75
CA ASP A 83 20.59 3.29 -5.95
C ASP A 83 19.56 4.31 -6.46
N ASP A 84 19.90 5.61 -6.39
CA ASP A 84 19.12 6.66 -7.06
C ASP A 84 18.86 6.23 -8.53
N PRO A 85 17.60 6.11 -8.97
CA PRO A 85 17.28 5.69 -10.34
C PRO A 85 17.72 6.69 -11.41
N GLY A 86 18.41 7.75 -11.03
CA GLY A 86 18.98 8.74 -11.97
C GLY A 86 17.94 9.54 -12.72
N VAL A 87 16.79 9.83 -12.11
CA VAL A 87 15.72 10.62 -12.76
C VAL A 87 16.22 11.99 -13.17
N ASP A 88 16.09 12.32 -14.46
CA ASP A 88 16.33 13.68 -14.95
C ASP A 88 15.19 14.60 -14.52
N LEU A 89 15.42 15.42 -13.50
CA LEU A 89 14.41 16.28 -12.90
C LEU A 89 13.92 17.39 -13.83
N GLU A 90 14.72 17.82 -14.81
CA GLU A 90 14.36 18.88 -15.76
C GLU A 90 13.47 18.35 -16.88
N MET A 91 13.75 17.14 -17.35
CA MET A 91 13.02 16.50 -18.46
C MET A 91 11.89 15.59 -18.00
N TRP A 92 11.75 15.40 -16.70
CA TRP A 92 10.76 14.48 -16.16
C TRP A 92 9.32 14.84 -16.50
N THR A 93 8.54 13.82 -16.80
CA THR A 93 7.09 13.94 -16.99
C THR A 93 6.39 12.70 -16.45
N LEU A 94 5.18 12.88 -15.94
CA LEU A 94 4.28 11.79 -15.54
C LEU A 94 3.46 11.35 -16.76
N THR A 95 3.59 10.10 -17.17
CA THR A 95 2.74 9.51 -18.22
C THR A 95 1.41 9.08 -17.62
N VAL A 96 0.30 9.58 -18.17
CA VAL A 96 -1.07 9.25 -17.74
C VAL A 96 -1.78 8.47 -18.82
N SER A 97 -2.39 7.35 -18.46
CA SER A 97 -3.05 6.43 -19.38
C SER A 97 -4.28 5.74 -18.76
N GLY A 98 -4.91 4.87 -19.53
CA GLY A 98 -6.07 4.09 -19.10
C GLY A 98 -7.39 4.84 -19.28
N ASP A 99 -8.33 4.65 -18.36
CA ASP A 99 -9.68 5.22 -18.46
C ASP A 99 -9.71 6.68 -18.02
N VAL A 100 -9.15 7.53 -18.87
CA VAL A 100 -9.05 8.99 -18.70
C VAL A 100 -9.41 9.70 -20.01
N LYS A 101 -10.00 10.88 -19.92
CA LYS A 101 -10.35 11.69 -21.11
C LYS A 101 -9.13 12.39 -21.74
N ARG A 102 -8.09 12.63 -20.94
CA ARG A 102 -6.88 13.36 -21.36
C ARG A 102 -5.64 12.52 -21.03
N PRO A 103 -5.40 11.42 -21.78
CA PRO A 103 -4.13 10.68 -21.66
C PRO A 103 -2.98 11.53 -22.22
N GLY A 104 -1.76 11.30 -21.71
CA GLY A 104 -0.59 12.03 -22.18
C GLY A 104 0.49 12.19 -21.13
N ARG A 105 1.43 13.08 -21.40
CA ARG A 105 2.55 13.39 -20.51
C ARG A 105 2.31 14.74 -19.81
N TYR A 106 2.49 14.76 -18.51
CA TYR A 106 2.27 15.92 -17.66
C TYR A 106 3.56 16.32 -16.96
N THR A 107 3.94 17.56 -17.10
CA THR A 107 5.11 18.12 -16.39
C THR A 107 4.80 18.34 -14.92
N LEU A 108 5.83 18.44 -14.10
CA LEU A 108 5.68 18.79 -12.68
C LEU A 108 5.02 20.17 -12.53
N ALA A 109 5.30 21.13 -13.41
CA ALA A 109 4.69 22.45 -13.41
C ALA A 109 3.16 22.38 -13.61
N GLN A 110 2.67 21.52 -14.51
CA GLN A 110 1.24 21.30 -14.72
C GLN A 110 0.57 20.68 -13.48
N ILE A 111 1.23 19.74 -12.81
CA ILE A 111 0.72 19.16 -11.57
C ILE A 111 0.67 20.21 -10.46
N ARG A 112 1.73 21.02 -10.32
CA ARG A 112 1.84 22.12 -9.34
C ARG A 112 0.87 23.27 -9.59
N SER A 113 0.32 23.41 -10.79
CA SER A 113 -0.69 24.43 -11.09
C SER A 113 -2.07 24.13 -10.48
N LEU A 114 -2.28 22.90 -10.01
CA LEU A 114 -3.48 22.49 -9.32
C LEU A 114 -3.41 22.84 -7.81
N PRO A 115 -4.55 22.85 -7.09
CA PRO A 115 -4.55 23.18 -5.66
C PRO A 115 -3.59 22.32 -4.86
N LYS A 116 -2.75 22.98 -4.05
CA LYS A 116 -1.80 22.32 -3.14
C LYS A 116 -2.44 22.07 -1.78
N LEU A 117 -2.23 20.89 -1.23
CA LEU A 117 -2.47 20.55 0.17
C LEU A 117 -1.14 20.26 0.85
N THR A 118 -0.92 20.84 2.04
CA THR A 118 0.18 20.50 2.94
C THR A 118 -0.40 19.89 4.21
N GLN A 119 0.18 18.80 4.69
CA GLN A 119 -0.30 18.10 5.87
C GLN A 119 0.83 17.41 6.65
N ASN A 120 0.71 17.43 7.98
CA ASN A 120 1.58 16.69 8.89
C ASN A 120 0.91 15.37 9.21
N THR A 121 1.45 14.27 8.77
CA THR A 121 0.87 12.94 8.94
C THR A 121 1.92 11.91 9.30
N GLN A 122 1.53 10.90 10.06
CA GLN A 122 2.40 9.80 10.42
C GLN A 122 2.69 8.92 9.20
N HIS A 123 3.93 8.57 8.99
CA HIS A 123 4.39 7.60 8.00
C HIS A 123 4.87 6.36 8.74
N ILE A 124 4.17 5.25 8.55
CA ILE A 124 4.43 3.98 9.24
C ILE A 124 5.02 2.99 8.24
N CYS A 125 6.19 2.43 8.54
CA CYS A 125 6.80 1.39 7.75
C CYS A 125 6.44 0.00 8.26
N VAL A 126 6.36 -0.98 7.37
CA VAL A 126 6.16 -2.39 7.72
C VAL A 126 7.34 -2.96 8.54
N GLU A 127 8.50 -2.33 8.48
CA GLU A 127 9.70 -2.68 9.25
C GLU A 127 9.61 -2.29 10.73
N GLY A 128 8.51 -1.65 11.17
CA GLY A 128 8.25 -1.34 12.56
C GLY A 128 8.75 0.04 13.04
N TRP A 129 9.20 0.92 12.12
CA TRP A 129 9.49 2.31 12.45
C TRP A 129 8.40 3.25 11.90
N ASP A 130 8.29 4.41 12.50
CA ASP A 130 7.38 5.46 12.05
C ASP A 130 7.98 6.84 12.28
N VAL A 131 7.47 7.83 11.54
CA VAL A 131 7.84 9.24 11.66
C VAL A 131 6.61 10.12 11.39
N ILE A 132 6.55 11.26 12.06
CA ILE A 132 5.59 12.32 11.75
C ILE A 132 6.29 13.31 10.81
N SER A 133 5.75 13.48 9.61
CA SER A 133 6.40 14.31 8.60
C SER A 133 5.41 15.18 7.84
N ARG A 134 5.90 16.35 7.40
CA ARG A 134 5.16 17.29 6.57
C ARG A 134 5.37 16.97 5.09
N PHE A 135 4.26 16.74 4.40
CA PHE A 135 4.24 16.55 2.96
C PHE A 135 3.33 17.56 2.27
N GLY A 136 3.77 18.07 1.12
CA GLY A 136 3.01 18.96 0.26
C GLY A 136 2.86 18.41 -1.15
N GLY A 137 1.67 18.60 -1.73
CA GLY A 137 1.39 18.08 -3.07
C GLY A 137 -0.02 18.39 -3.53
N THR A 138 -0.34 17.95 -4.72
CA THR A 138 -1.69 18.02 -5.30
C THR A 138 -2.48 16.77 -4.86
N ARG A 139 -3.74 16.95 -4.45
CA ARG A 139 -4.59 15.78 -4.19
C ARG A 139 -4.70 14.90 -5.43
N ILE A 140 -4.61 13.60 -5.24
CA ILE A 140 -4.80 12.65 -6.35
C ILE A 140 -6.19 12.86 -6.98
N SER A 141 -7.23 13.12 -6.17
CA SER A 141 -8.58 13.41 -6.64
C SER A 141 -8.63 14.61 -7.60
N ASP A 142 -7.92 15.70 -7.27
CA ASP A 142 -7.90 16.92 -8.10
C ASP A 142 -7.18 16.68 -9.43
N PHE A 143 -6.07 15.92 -9.39
CA PHE A 143 -5.34 15.54 -10.59
C PHE A 143 -6.15 14.56 -11.46
N LEU A 144 -6.81 13.56 -10.87
CA LEU A 144 -7.68 12.63 -11.60
C LEU A 144 -8.87 13.35 -12.24
N GLN A 145 -9.46 14.31 -11.55
CA GLN A 145 -10.48 15.19 -12.12
C GLN A 145 -9.92 16.02 -13.27
N TYR A 146 -8.72 16.60 -13.10
CA TYR A 146 -8.04 17.39 -14.14
C TYR A 146 -7.77 16.58 -15.40
N VAL A 147 -7.38 15.31 -15.33
CA VAL A 147 -7.18 14.43 -16.49
C VAL A 147 -8.49 13.79 -16.98
N GLY A 148 -9.60 14.00 -16.27
CA GLY A 148 -10.91 13.45 -16.61
C GLY A 148 -10.99 11.94 -16.46
N ALA A 149 -10.42 11.43 -15.39
CA ALA A 149 -10.47 10.01 -15.05
C ALA A 149 -11.90 9.55 -14.76
N ASN A 150 -12.20 8.31 -15.12
CA ASN A 150 -13.45 7.66 -14.77
C ASN A 150 -13.46 7.36 -13.25
N PRO A 151 -14.33 8.00 -12.44
CA PRO A 151 -14.38 7.76 -11.00
C PRO A 151 -14.94 6.38 -10.62
N ALA A 152 -15.53 5.65 -11.57
CA ALA A 152 -16.02 4.30 -11.39
C ALA A 152 -14.96 3.22 -11.66
N ALA A 153 -13.78 3.60 -12.18
CA ALA A 153 -12.65 2.70 -12.32
C ALA A 153 -12.23 2.13 -10.95
N LYS A 154 -11.73 0.91 -10.93
CA LYS A 154 -11.44 0.20 -9.68
C LYS A 154 -10.11 0.58 -9.07
N PHE A 155 -9.11 0.86 -9.91
CA PHE A 155 -7.72 1.00 -9.47
C PHE A 155 -7.02 2.20 -10.12
N LEU A 156 -6.10 2.76 -9.35
CA LEU A 156 -5.03 3.62 -9.81
C LEU A 156 -3.73 2.81 -9.74
N TYR A 157 -3.16 2.47 -10.88
CA TYR A 157 -1.89 1.75 -10.98
C TYR A 157 -0.78 2.73 -11.30
N VAL A 158 0.37 2.60 -10.63
CA VAL A 158 1.54 3.45 -10.82
C VAL A 158 2.79 2.63 -11.07
N GLU A 159 3.70 3.19 -11.85
CA GLU A 159 5.04 2.67 -12.08
C GLU A 159 6.07 3.75 -11.76
N CYS A 160 7.24 3.33 -11.36
CA CYS A 160 8.31 4.15 -10.84
C CYS A 160 9.60 3.96 -11.65
N ALA A 161 10.54 4.89 -11.52
CA ALA A 161 11.80 4.84 -12.24
C ALA A 161 12.76 3.77 -11.70
N ASP A 162 12.53 3.28 -10.48
CA ASP A 162 13.29 2.23 -9.80
C ASP A 162 12.65 0.84 -9.98
N ASP A 163 11.87 0.64 -11.04
CA ASP A 163 11.11 -0.60 -11.32
C ASP A 163 10.07 -0.97 -10.24
N TYR A 164 9.87 -0.10 -9.24
CA TYR A 164 8.78 -0.26 -8.30
C TYR A 164 7.44 0.00 -8.99
N TYR A 165 6.43 -0.72 -8.57
CA TYR A 165 5.06 -0.53 -9.04
C TYR A 165 4.07 -0.75 -7.90
N GLU A 166 2.92 -0.09 -7.99
CA GLU A 166 1.91 -0.14 -6.94
C GLU A 166 0.50 0.04 -7.52
N SER A 167 -0.49 -0.59 -6.89
CA SER A 167 -1.90 -0.33 -7.17
C SER A 167 -2.61 0.19 -5.92
N LEU A 168 -3.39 1.22 -6.09
CA LEU A 168 -4.34 1.70 -5.09
C LEU A 168 -5.76 1.40 -5.56
N ASP A 169 -6.62 0.92 -4.67
CA ASP A 169 -8.04 0.97 -4.94
C ASP A 169 -8.49 2.43 -5.11
N MET A 170 -9.50 2.67 -5.95
CA MET A 170 -9.92 4.03 -6.27
C MET A 170 -10.43 4.80 -5.05
N ALA A 171 -10.97 4.11 -4.03
CA ALA A 171 -11.41 4.77 -2.80
C ALA A 171 -10.22 5.33 -2.02
N SER A 172 -9.11 4.61 -1.95
CA SER A 172 -7.86 5.08 -1.34
C SER A 172 -7.19 6.18 -2.18
N ALA A 173 -7.20 6.05 -3.51
CA ALA A 173 -6.66 7.08 -4.41
C ALA A 173 -7.43 8.40 -4.28
N LEU A 174 -8.76 8.35 -4.21
CA LEU A 174 -9.64 9.53 -4.07
C LEU A 174 -9.77 10.03 -2.63
N HIS A 175 -9.08 9.43 -1.67
CA HIS A 175 -9.13 9.89 -0.27
C HIS A 175 -8.62 11.34 -0.17
N PRO A 176 -9.28 12.22 0.64
CA PRO A 176 -8.95 13.65 0.67
C PRO A 176 -7.52 13.99 1.11
N GLN A 177 -6.82 13.04 1.76
CA GLN A 177 -5.42 13.21 2.17
C GLN A 177 -4.42 12.51 1.23
N SER A 178 -4.88 11.84 0.17
CA SER A 178 -3.98 11.19 -0.80
C SER A 178 -3.42 12.20 -1.78
N LEU A 179 -2.08 12.27 -1.89
CA LEU A 179 -1.36 13.28 -2.67
C LEU A 179 -0.45 12.66 -3.72
N LEU A 180 -0.36 13.35 -4.85
CA LEU A 180 0.83 13.40 -5.69
C LEU A 180 1.76 14.41 -5.02
N CYS A 181 2.73 13.91 -4.26
CA CYS A 181 3.56 14.71 -3.39
C CYS A 181 4.85 15.11 -4.10
N TYR A 182 5.20 16.39 -4.03
CA TYR A 182 6.40 16.98 -4.62
C TYR A 182 7.16 17.88 -3.66
N GLU A 183 6.67 18.00 -2.42
CA GLU A 183 7.35 18.76 -1.35
C GLU A 183 7.34 17.96 -0.04
N MET A 184 8.39 18.16 0.74
CA MET A 184 8.57 17.62 2.09
C MET A 184 9.23 18.68 2.96
N TYR A 185 8.69 18.96 4.16
CA TYR A 185 9.13 20.06 5.05
C TYR A 185 9.19 21.42 4.33
N ASP A 186 8.19 21.71 3.51
CA ASP A 186 8.07 22.95 2.71
C ASP A 186 9.22 23.20 1.70
N GLN A 187 10.00 22.15 1.40
CA GLN A 187 11.07 22.15 0.39
C GLN A 187 10.74 21.14 -0.71
N PRO A 188 11.28 21.28 -1.92
CA PRO A 188 11.19 20.24 -2.92
C PRO A 188 11.68 18.90 -2.38
N LEU A 189 11.07 17.80 -2.82
CA LEU A 189 11.54 16.46 -2.48
C LEU A 189 13.02 16.30 -2.83
N THR A 190 13.79 15.68 -1.92
CA THR A 190 15.13 15.20 -2.26
C THR A 190 15.06 13.93 -3.11
N ARG A 191 16.16 13.61 -3.80
CA ARG A 191 16.25 12.36 -4.58
C ARG A 191 15.95 11.13 -3.73
N GLU A 192 16.52 11.04 -2.55
CA GLU A 192 16.35 9.92 -1.59
C GLU A 192 14.88 9.74 -1.18
N HIS A 193 14.12 10.83 -1.11
CA HIS A 193 12.71 10.82 -0.75
C HIS A 193 11.75 10.71 -1.94
N GLY A 194 12.26 10.47 -3.16
CA GLY A 194 11.45 10.15 -4.33
C GLY A 194 11.15 11.32 -5.26
N ALA A 195 12.08 12.31 -5.35
CA ALA A 195 11.94 13.39 -6.33
C ALA A 195 11.84 12.85 -7.77
N PRO A 196 11.08 13.55 -8.66
CA PRO A 196 10.35 14.78 -8.42
C PRO A 196 8.92 14.59 -7.90
N LEU A 197 8.40 13.34 -7.91
CA LEU A 197 7.02 13.04 -7.54
C LEU A 197 6.92 11.67 -6.85
N ARG A 198 6.16 11.62 -5.77
CA ARG A 198 5.84 10.38 -5.05
C ARG A 198 4.37 10.32 -4.64
N LEU A 199 3.89 9.12 -4.30
CA LEU A 199 2.63 8.96 -3.59
C LEU A 199 2.78 9.31 -2.11
N ARG A 200 1.76 9.97 -1.56
CA ARG A 200 1.53 10.07 -0.13
C ARG A 200 0.09 9.70 0.18
N VAL A 201 -0.12 8.55 0.82
CA VAL A 201 -1.43 7.98 1.16
C VAL A 201 -1.44 7.69 2.67
N PRO A 202 -1.76 8.67 3.53
CA PRO A 202 -1.61 8.57 4.99
C PRO A 202 -2.42 7.46 5.65
N THR A 203 -3.48 6.99 4.97
CA THR A 203 -4.30 5.87 5.42
C THR A 203 -3.72 4.50 5.07
N LYS A 204 -2.53 4.46 4.49
CA LYS A 204 -1.84 3.24 4.07
C LYS A 204 -0.43 3.19 4.63
N ILE A 205 0.07 1.98 4.85
CA ILE A 205 1.44 1.73 5.31
C ILE A 205 2.48 2.09 4.23
N GLY A 206 3.74 2.19 4.62
CA GLY A 206 4.83 2.78 3.83
C GLY A 206 5.02 2.20 2.44
N TYR A 207 4.91 0.90 2.24
CA TYR A 207 5.12 0.30 0.92
C TYR A 207 4.05 0.70 -0.12
N LYS A 208 2.86 1.15 0.30
CA LYS A 208 1.85 1.72 -0.62
C LYS A 208 2.20 3.14 -1.08
N GLN A 209 3.31 3.71 -0.68
CA GLN A 209 3.69 5.10 -0.92
C GLN A 209 4.88 5.19 -1.88
N ALA A 210 4.66 4.74 -3.12
CA ALA A 210 5.64 4.66 -4.19
C ALA A 210 6.40 5.96 -4.43
N LYS A 211 7.72 5.88 -4.64
CA LYS A 211 8.64 6.97 -4.95
C LYS A 211 8.94 7.01 -6.46
N TYR A 212 9.50 8.10 -6.95
CA TYR A 212 9.99 8.24 -8.33
C TYR A 212 8.95 7.93 -9.41
N LEU A 213 7.71 8.38 -9.24
CA LEU A 213 6.62 8.08 -10.16
C LEU A 213 6.97 8.47 -11.61
N THR A 214 6.73 7.56 -12.55
CA THR A 214 6.90 7.78 -14.00
C THR A 214 5.61 7.61 -14.77
N SER A 215 4.70 6.73 -14.28
CA SER A 215 3.41 6.53 -14.91
C SER A 215 2.27 6.41 -13.90
N LEU A 216 1.07 6.73 -14.39
CA LEU A 216 -0.19 6.61 -13.67
C LEU A 216 -1.24 6.09 -14.66
N ARG A 217 -1.89 4.98 -14.31
CA ARG A 217 -2.92 4.35 -15.13
C ARG A 217 -4.20 4.14 -14.36
N VAL A 218 -5.30 4.70 -14.87
CA VAL A 218 -6.65 4.44 -14.35
C VAL A 218 -7.19 3.19 -15.03
N THR A 219 -7.63 2.17 -14.25
CA THR A 219 -7.97 0.87 -14.84
C THR A 219 -8.89 0.05 -13.94
N ASP A 220 -9.62 -0.90 -14.54
CA ASP A 220 -10.40 -1.91 -13.82
C ASP A 220 -9.61 -3.20 -13.55
N VAL A 221 -8.47 -3.37 -14.24
CA VAL A 221 -7.61 -4.55 -14.13
C VAL A 221 -6.16 -4.09 -14.02
N VAL A 222 -5.52 -4.42 -12.90
CA VAL A 222 -4.10 -4.14 -12.71
C VAL A 222 -3.24 -5.24 -13.35
N PRO A 223 -2.13 -4.89 -14.01
CA PRO A 223 -1.21 -5.88 -14.58
C PRO A 223 -0.48 -6.69 -13.48
N LYS A 224 -0.22 -6.03 -12.36
CA LYS A 224 0.38 -6.58 -11.13
C LYS A 224 -0.27 -5.90 -9.94
N THR A 225 -0.31 -6.57 -8.77
CA THR A 225 -1.00 -6.03 -7.59
C THR A 225 -0.19 -4.90 -6.94
N GLY A 226 1.07 -5.13 -6.74
CA GLY A 226 2.07 -4.23 -6.17
C GLY A 226 3.37 -4.99 -5.96
N TYR A 227 4.49 -4.29 -5.83
CA TYR A 227 5.80 -4.92 -5.71
C TYR A 227 5.89 -5.87 -4.50
N TRP A 228 5.38 -5.44 -3.34
CA TRP A 228 5.38 -6.24 -2.11
C TRP A 228 4.21 -7.21 -2.05
N GLU A 229 3.07 -6.85 -2.61
CA GLU A 229 1.90 -7.72 -2.69
C GLU A 229 2.18 -8.97 -3.52
N ASP A 230 2.90 -8.82 -4.61
CA ASP A 230 3.34 -9.96 -5.44
C ASP A 230 4.34 -10.86 -4.68
N GLN A 231 4.90 -10.38 -3.56
CA GLN A 231 5.72 -11.15 -2.62
C GLN A 231 4.95 -11.63 -1.38
N GLY A 232 3.61 -11.49 -1.37
CA GLY A 232 2.72 -12.03 -0.34
C GLY A 232 2.30 -11.04 0.76
N TYR A 233 2.59 -9.74 0.59
CA TYR A 233 2.06 -8.71 1.50
C TYR A 233 0.60 -8.40 1.17
N PRO A 234 -0.20 -7.93 2.16
CA PRO A 234 -1.60 -7.57 1.95
C PRO A 234 -1.78 -6.43 0.94
N ALA A 235 -2.70 -6.60 -0.02
CA ALA A 235 -2.97 -5.57 -1.04
C ALA A 235 -3.71 -4.34 -0.47
N TYR A 236 -4.46 -4.52 0.61
CA TYR A 236 -5.28 -3.48 1.22
C TYR A 236 -4.83 -3.08 2.63
N TYR A 237 -3.56 -2.98 2.89
CA TYR A 237 -3.08 -2.62 4.23
C TYR A 237 -3.45 -1.16 4.57
N GLY A 238 -4.55 -1.00 5.35
CA GLY A 238 -5.05 0.29 5.85
C GLY A 238 -4.73 0.50 7.33
N LEU A 239 -4.59 1.76 7.73
CA LEU A 239 -4.39 2.20 9.12
C LEU A 239 -5.72 2.64 9.72
#